data_6684d69b00738ed232b6f27bb8fa34de
#
_entry.id   6684d69b00738ed232b6f27bb8fa34de
#
_cell.length_a   1.000
_cell.length_b   1.000
_cell.length_c   1.000
_cell.angle_alpha   90.00
_cell.angle_beta   90.00
_cell.angle_gamma   90.00
#
_symmetry.space_group_name_H-M   'P 1'
#
loop_
_entity.id
_entity.type
_entity.pdbx_description
1 polymer ?
#
loop_
_entity_poly.entity_id
_entity_poly.type
_entity_poly.pdbx_seq_one_letter_code
_entity_poly.pdbx_strand_id
1 'polypeptide(L)'
;MSYEDKLIFGITVPIAILFFTVIILIFYLYERKYHPKIKTNYDEIETPEPEFFEAKALRKRVHIYYVSELNIPKSVTEYFITFLLETGEEREFSLSQEMFEKIEEGEESTLVLLNNMFFDFGEGEDIEKFEE
;
A
#
# COMPACT_ATOMS: atom_id res chain seq x y z
N MET A 1 39.60 -2.01 -52.39
CA MET A 1 39.19 -0.72 -51.82
C MET A 1 39.93 0.38 -52.61
N SER A 2 39.20 1.24 -53.27
CA SER A 2 39.74 2.41 -53.91
C SER A 2 40.21 3.45 -52.89
N TYR A 3 41.07 4.38 -53.31
CA TYR A 3 41.54 5.44 -52.39
C TYR A 3 40.39 6.31 -51.90
N GLU A 4 39.36 6.51 -52.69
CA GLU A 4 38.14 7.26 -52.36
C GLU A 4 37.31 6.58 -51.28
N ASP A 5 37.18 5.24 -51.33
CA ASP A 5 36.47 4.47 -50.31
C ASP A 5 37.13 4.57 -48.93
N LYS A 6 38.48 4.56 -48.91
CA LYS A 6 39.23 4.73 -47.68
C LYS A 6 39.08 6.14 -47.08
N LEU A 7 38.97 7.13 -47.93
CA LEU A 7 38.82 8.52 -47.49
C LEU A 7 37.42 8.75 -46.91
N ILE A 8 36.38 8.23 -47.57
CA ILE A 8 35.00 8.29 -47.08
C ILE A 8 34.86 7.53 -45.78
N PHE A 9 35.43 6.34 -45.69
CA PHE A 9 35.38 5.53 -44.48
C PHE A 9 36.15 6.18 -43.31
N GLY A 10 37.30 6.81 -43.58
CA GLY A 10 38.09 7.52 -42.58
C GLY A 10 37.43 8.78 -42.00
N ILE A 11 36.48 9.38 -42.72
CA ILE A 11 35.74 10.57 -42.26
C ILE A 11 34.41 10.21 -41.65
N THR A 12 33.68 9.22 -42.19
CA THR A 12 32.33 8.84 -41.74
C THR A 12 32.33 8.10 -40.41
N VAL A 13 33.33 7.26 -40.15
CA VAL A 13 33.43 6.48 -38.91
C VAL A 13 33.60 7.38 -37.67
N PRO A 14 34.55 8.33 -37.63
CA PRO A 14 34.69 9.20 -36.45
C PRO A 14 33.47 10.12 -36.26
N ILE A 15 32.82 10.56 -37.34
CA ILE A 15 31.58 11.35 -37.25
C ILE A 15 30.45 10.52 -36.64
N ALA A 16 30.29 9.25 -37.04
CA ALA A 16 29.30 8.35 -36.48
C ALA A 16 29.53 8.10 -34.98
N ILE A 17 30.77 7.89 -34.58
CA ILE A 17 31.14 7.69 -33.15
C ILE A 17 30.79 8.95 -32.34
N LEU A 18 31.13 10.13 -32.86
CA LEU A 18 30.80 11.40 -32.21
C LEU A 18 29.27 11.57 -32.04
N PHE A 19 28.49 11.21 -33.04
CA PHE A 19 27.06 11.31 -33.03
C PHE A 19 26.45 10.38 -31.97
N PHE A 20 26.90 9.13 -31.91
CA PHE A 20 26.47 8.17 -30.88
C PHE A 20 26.82 8.61 -29.46
N THR A 21 28.04 9.16 -29.25
CA THR A 21 28.43 9.66 -27.93
C THR A 21 27.56 10.83 -27.46
N VAL A 22 27.18 11.73 -28.38
CA VAL A 22 26.27 12.83 -28.06
C VAL A 22 24.88 12.33 -27.72
N ILE A 23 24.33 11.34 -28.41
CA ILE A 23 23.04 10.75 -28.12
C ILE A 23 23.05 10.09 -26.71
N ILE A 24 24.09 9.31 -26.40
CA ILE A 24 24.25 8.67 -25.10
C ILE A 24 24.32 9.72 -23.97
N LEU A 25 25.07 10.80 -24.22
CA LEU A 25 25.18 11.89 -23.26
C LEU A 25 23.84 12.59 -23.00
N ILE A 26 23.09 12.87 -24.09
CA ILE A 26 21.75 13.46 -23.99
C ILE A 26 20.81 12.53 -23.21
N PHE A 27 20.85 11.23 -23.50
CA PHE A 27 20.03 10.25 -22.81
C PHE A 27 20.37 10.16 -21.32
N TYR A 28 21.68 10.16 -20.99
CA TYR A 28 22.15 10.16 -19.61
C TYR A 28 21.72 11.42 -18.84
N LEU A 29 21.82 12.61 -19.47
CA LEU A 29 21.36 13.85 -18.86
C LEU A 29 19.84 13.90 -18.69
N TYR A 30 19.12 13.30 -19.66
CA TYR A 30 17.67 13.18 -19.59
C TYR A 30 17.23 12.30 -18.41
N GLU A 31 17.81 11.12 -18.26
CA GLU A 31 17.53 10.24 -17.12
C GLU A 31 17.84 10.92 -15.79
N ARG A 32 18.96 11.62 -15.72
CA ARG A 32 19.34 12.32 -14.48
C ARG A 32 18.36 13.43 -14.10
N LYS A 33 17.76 14.08 -15.10
CA LYS A 33 16.82 15.18 -14.87
C LYS A 33 15.40 14.70 -14.57
N TYR A 34 14.96 13.64 -15.24
CA TYR A 34 13.56 13.17 -15.17
C TYR A 34 13.34 11.98 -14.25
N HIS A 35 14.40 11.30 -13.84
CA HIS A 35 14.34 10.33 -12.77
C HIS A 35 15.08 10.87 -11.53
N PRO A 36 14.51 11.85 -10.83
CA PRO A 36 15.06 12.19 -9.54
C PRO A 36 15.07 10.90 -8.73
N LYS A 37 16.21 10.52 -8.20
CA LYS A 37 16.27 9.43 -7.23
C LYS A 37 15.25 9.77 -6.15
N ILE A 38 14.13 9.10 -6.18
CA ILE A 38 13.19 9.13 -5.07
C ILE A 38 14.02 8.62 -3.90
N LYS A 39 14.48 9.55 -3.08
CA LYS A 39 14.96 9.18 -1.76
C LYS A 39 13.74 8.69 -1.00
N THR A 40 13.42 7.43 -1.19
CA THR A 40 12.55 6.74 -0.27
C THR A 40 13.32 6.75 1.04
N ASN A 41 12.98 7.69 1.89
CA ASN A 41 13.39 7.65 3.28
C ASN A 41 12.67 6.45 3.89
N TYR A 42 13.21 5.26 3.65
CA TYR A 42 12.75 4.06 4.34
C TYR A 42 13.04 4.12 5.84
N ASP A 43 13.85 5.10 6.26
CA ASP A 43 14.28 5.26 7.65
C ASP A 43 13.23 5.94 8.55
N GLU A 44 12.12 6.44 7.99
CA GLU A 44 11.06 7.12 8.74
C GLU A 44 9.65 6.54 8.49
N ILE A 45 9.55 5.29 8.05
CA ILE A 45 8.29 4.60 8.23
C ILE A 45 8.25 4.22 9.71
N GLU A 46 7.75 5.14 10.53
CA GLU A 46 7.29 4.78 11.85
C GLU A 46 6.30 3.64 11.67
N THR A 47 6.72 2.43 12.00
CA THR A 47 5.79 1.32 12.07
C THR A 47 4.76 1.70 13.13
N PRO A 48 3.48 1.81 12.76
CA PRO A 48 2.47 2.21 13.73
C PRO A 48 2.46 1.21 14.86
N GLU A 49 2.57 1.72 16.08
CA GLU A 49 2.46 0.89 17.26
C GLU A 49 0.99 0.46 17.45
N PRO A 50 0.72 -0.82 17.70
CA PRO A 50 -0.62 -1.26 17.98
C PRO A 50 -1.10 -0.74 19.34
N GLU A 51 -2.32 -0.25 19.39
CA GLU A 51 -3.01 0.14 20.62
C GLU A 51 -3.93 -0.99 21.09
N PHE A 52 -3.91 -1.26 22.37
CA PHE A 52 -4.70 -2.33 23.00
C PHE A 52 -5.76 -1.75 23.92
N PHE A 53 -7.00 -2.17 23.78
CA PHE A 53 -8.12 -1.78 24.61
C PHE A 53 -8.92 -3.01 25.06
N GLU A 54 -9.32 -3.05 26.33
CA GLU A 54 -10.38 -3.97 26.75
C GLU A 54 -11.71 -3.45 26.22
N ALA A 55 -12.41 -4.28 25.47
CA ALA A 55 -13.62 -3.87 24.77
C ALA A 55 -14.69 -4.95 24.75
N LYS A 56 -15.93 -4.52 24.58
CA LYS A 56 -17.09 -5.37 24.41
C LYS A 56 -17.77 -5.09 23.07
N ALA A 57 -18.02 -6.13 22.29
CA ALA A 57 -18.78 -6.01 21.06
C ALA A 57 -20.26 -5.76 21.37
N LEU A 58 -20.75 -4.55 21.11
CA LEU A 58 -22.13 -4.16 21.44
C LEU A 58 -23.11 -4.54 20.34
N ARG A 59 -22.82 -4.16 19.11
CA ARG A 59 -23.73 -4.27 17.97
C ARG A 59 -22.99 -4.65 16.70
N LYS A 60 -23.64 -5.46 15.90
CA LYS A 60 -23.20 -5.81 14.55
C LYS A 60 -24.17 -5.19 13.54
N ARG A 61 -23.62 -4.59 12.49
CA ARG A 61 -24.40 -3.94 11.44
C ARG A 61 -23.85 -4.34 10.05
N VAL A 62 -24.75 -4.64 9.14
CA VAL A 62 -24.41 -4.91 7.75
C VAL A 62 -24.98 -3.79 6.89
N HIS A 63 -24.14 -3.24 6.02
CA HIS A 63 -24.54 -2.22 5.06
C HIS A 63 -24.35 -2.74 3.63
N ILE A 64 -25.44 -2.74 2.86
CA ILE A 64 -25.43 -3.20 1.48
C ILE A 64 -25.76 -2.00 0.59
N TYR A 65 -24.89 -1.72 -0.38
CA TYR A 65 -25.13 -0.68 -1.37
C TYR A 65 -24.71 -1.14 -2.76
N TYR A 66 -25.16 -0.43 -3.77
CA TYR A 66 -24.87 -0.74 -5.16
C TYR A 66 -23.94 0.30 -5.75
N VAL A 67 -22.89 -0.16 -6.42
CA VAL A 67 -21.99 0.66 -7.22
C VAL A 67 -22.13 0.29 -8.68
N SER A 68 -21.94 1.25 -9.56
CA SER A 68 -21.94 1.01 -11.00
C SER A 68 -20.50 1.05 -11.51
N GLU A 69 -19.97 -0.10 -11.88
CA GLU A 69 -18.71 -0.23 -12.59
C GLU A 69 -19.00 -0.60 -14.04
N LEU A 70 -18.50 0.19 -15.00
CA LEU A 70 -18.67 -0.04 -16.44
C LEU A 70 -20.14 -0.29 -16.86
N ASN A 71 -21.09 0.46 -16.26
CA ASN A 71 -22.53 0.32 -16.44
C ASN A 71 -23.13 -1.04 -15.98
N ILE A 72 -22.39 -1.81 -15.19
CA ILE A 72 -22.86 -3.04 -14.56
C ILE A 72 -23.11 -2.76 -13.08
N PRO A 73 -24.33 -2.93 -12.56
CA PRO A 73 -24.58 -2.79 -11.13
C PRO A 73 -23.92 -3.93 -10.37
N LYS A 74 -23.15 -3.57 -9.35
CA LYS A 74 -22.47 -4.49 -8.44
C LYS A 74 -22.88 -4.18 -7.02
N SER A 75 -23.32 -5.20 -6.27
CA SER A 75 -23.60 -5.04 -4.85
C SER A 75 -22.31 -5.11 -4.03
N VAL A 76 -22.16 -4.20 -3.09
CA VAL A 76 -21.07 -4.18 -2.12
C VAL A 76 -21.66 -4.33 -0.73
N THR A 77 -21.10 -5.24 0.05
CA THR A 77 -21.52 -5.47 1.44
C THR A 77 -20.38 -5.05 2.36
N GLU A 78 -20.70 -4.19 3.31
CA GLU A 78 -19.78 -3.76 4.37
C GLU A 78 -20.27 -4.26 5.72
N TYR A 79 -19.33 -4.67 6.55
CA TYR A 79 -19.60 -5.23 7.86
C TYR A 79 -19.04 -4.31 8.93
N PHE A 80 -19.86 -3.95 9.91
CA PHE A 80 -19.49 -3.05 10.99
C PHE A 80 -19.81 -3.66 12.35
N ILE A 81 -18.92 -3.47 13.30
CA ILE A 81 -19.15 -3.78 14.71
C ILE A 81 -18.85 -2.55 15.55
N THR A 82 -19.78 -2.23 16.46
CA THR A 82 -19.57 -1.18 17.46
C THR A 82 -19.05 -1.81 18.74
N PHE A 83 -17.91 -1.33 19.21
CA PHE A 83 -17.28 -1.76 20.45
C PHE A 83 -17.41 -0.70 21.54
N LEU A 84 -17.70 -1.14 22.75
CA LEU A 84 -17.59 -0.33 23.95
C LEU A 84 -16.21 -0.52 24.56
N LEU A 85 -15.41 0.54 24.58
CA LEU A 85 -14.09 0.53 25.18
C LEU A 85 -14.17 0.66 26.71
N GLU A 86 -13.12 0.24 27.42
CA GLU A 86 -12.98 0.41 28.87
C GLU A 86 -13.11 1.86 29.33
N THR A 87 -12.80 2.81 28.46
CA THR A 87 -12.96 4.26 28.69
C THR A 87 -14.41 4.71 28.71
N GLY A 88 -15.37 3.86 28.32
CA GLY A 88 -16.78 4.19 28.13
C GLY A 88 -17.14 4.74 26.76
N GLU A 89 -16.15 4.89 25.86
CA GLU A 89 -16.34 5.35 24.49
C GLU A 89 -16.85 4.19 23.60
N GLU A 90 -17.83 4.51 22.75
CA GLU A 90 -18.29 3.60 21.70
C GLU A 90 -17.63 3.97 20.37
N ARG A 91 -17.03 2.97 19.71
CA ARG A 91 -16.44 3.12 18.37
C ARG A 91 -16.94 2.04 17.44
N GLU A 92 -17.31 2.44 16.22
CA GLU A 92 -17.68 1.54 15.14
C GLU A 92 -16.50 1.36 14.18
N PHE A 93 -16.22 0.10 13.82
CA PHE A 93 -15.17 -0.26 12.87
C PHE A 93 -15.73 -1.11 11.74
N SER A 94 -15.17 -0.91 10.56
CA SER A 94 -15.39 -1.80 9.41
C SER A 94 -14.46 -3.00 9.49
N LEU A 95 -15.02 -4.19 9.32
CA LEU A 95 -14.31 -5.45 9.42
C LEU A 95 -14.48 -6.27 8.13
N SER A 96 -13.60 -7.28 7.96
CA SER A 96 -13.83 -8.32 6.97
C SER A 96 -15.03 -9.19 7.36
N GLN A 97 -15.64 -9.84 6.37
CA GLN A 97 -16.73 -10.78 6.63
C GLN A 97 -16.33 -11.88 7.62
N GLU A 98 -15.12 -12.43 7.48
CA GLU A 98 -14.58 -13.46 8.35
C GLU A 98 -14.54 -13.03 9.82
N MET A 99 -13.99 -11.85 10.09
CA MET A 99 -13.92 -11.31 11.44
C MET A 99 -15.30 -10.96 12.00
N PHE A 100 -16.19 -10.43 11.17
CA PHE A 100 -17.56 -10.11 11.55
C PHE A 100 -18.35 -11.36 11.98
N GLU A 101 -18.20 -12.47 11.28
CA GLU A 101 -18.86 -13.74 11.62
C GLU A 101 -18.27 -14.39 12.88
N LYS A 102 -16.97 -14.22 13.09
CA LYS A 102 -16.24 -14.80 14.22
C LYS A 102 -16.57 -14.11 15.56
N ILE A 103 -16.83 -12.82 15.55
CA ILE A 103 -17.13 -12.03 16.76
C ILE A 103 -18.63 -12.07 17.04
N GLU A 104 -18.99 -12.40 18.27
CA GLU A 104 -20.39 -12.42 18.74
C GLU A 104 -20.74 -11.14 19.50
N GLU A 105 -22.00 -10.70 19.41
CA GLU A 105 -22.51 -9.59 20.23
C GLU A 105 -22.45 -9.96 21.71
N GLY A 106 -21.92 -9.03 22.50
CA GLY A 106 -21.71 -9.22 23.95
C GLY A 106 -20.38 -9.86 24.33
N GLU A 107 -19.56 -10.27 23.35
CA GLU A 107 -18.23 -10.80 23.58
C GLU A 107 -17.29 -9.73 24.14
N GLU A 108 -16.58 -10.04 25.20
CA GLU A 108 -15.56 -9.18 25.82
C GLU A 108 -14.17 -9.74 25.55
N SER A 109 -13.30 -8.92 24.99
CA SER A 109 -11.93 -9.30 24.70
C SER A 109 -11.04 -8.08 24.47
N THR A 110 -9.79 -8.31 24.11
CA THR A 110 -8.85 -7.25 23.79
C THR A 110 -9.01 -6.80 22.33
N LEU A 111 -9.36 -5.53 22.17
CA LEU A 111 -9.42 -4.86 20.85
C LEU A 111 -8.05 -4.31 20.51
N VAL A 112 -7.53 -4.66 19.35
CA VAL A 112 -6.26 -4.17 18.83
C VAL A 112 -6.53 -3.21 17.68
N LEU A 113 -6.04 -1.99 17.80
CA LEU A 113 -6.13 -0.96 16.78
C LEU A 113 -4.74 -0.65 16.21
N LEU A 114 -4.68 -0.45 14.92
CA LEU A 114 -3.49 -0.01 14.21
C LEU A 114 -3.85 1.23 13.40
N ASN A 115 -3.23 2.38 13.71
CA ASN A 115 -3.59 3.66 13.10
C ASN A 115 -5.10 3.99 13.21
N ASN A 116 -5.71 3.76 14.37
CA ASN A 116 -7.14 3.92 14.62
C ASN A 116 -8.07 3.04 13.75
N MET A 117 -7.52 2.03 13.10
CA MET A 117 -8.28 1.03 12.36
C MET A 117 -8.31 -0.28 13.12
N PHE A 118 -9.40 -1.04 12.93
CA PHE A 118 -9.52 -2.37 13.51
C PHE A 118 -8.43 -3.29 12.94
N PHE A 119 -7.70 -3.94 13.83
CA PHE A 119 -6.69 -4.94 13.47
C PHE A 119 -7.10 -6.35 13.91
N ASP A 120 -7.46 -6.52 15.19
CA ASP A 120 -7.87 -7.80 15.76
C ASP A 120 -8.74 -7.61 17.01
N PHE A 121 -9.49 -8.65 17.35
CA PHE A 121 -10.28 -8.75 18.58
C PHE A 121 -10.24 -10.17 19.10
N GLY A 122 -9.59 -10.39 20.23
CA GLY A 122 -9.42 -11.70 20.81
C GLY A 122 -8.36 -11.74 21.92
N GLU A 123 -8.19 -12.89 22.52
CA GLU A 123 -7.09 -13.13 23.45
C GLU A 123 -5.80 -13.24 22.63
N GLY A 124 -4.94 -12.27 22.74
CA GLY A 124 -3.71 -11.97 22.00
C GLY A 124 -2.72 -13.09 21.66
N GLU A 125 -3.20 -14.30 21.34
CA GLU A 125 -2.32 -15.41 20.97
C GLU A 125 -1.60 -15.22 19.64
N ASP A 126 -2.12 -14.34 18.76
CA ASP A 126 -1.55 -14.13 17.44
C ASP A 126 -0.50 -13.00 17.36
N ILE A 127 -0.31 -12.23 18.43
CA ILE A 127 0.60 -11.08 18.43
C ILE A 127 2.05 -11.51 18.64
N GLU A 128 2.30 -12.63 19.28
CA GLU A 128 3.66 -13.15 19.48
C GLU A 128 4.35 -13.62 18.19
N LYS A 129 3.59 -13.82 17.11
CA LYS A 129 4.14 -14.24 15.82
C LYS A 129 4.79 -13.13 14.99
N PHE A 130 4.63 -11.88 15.38
CA PHE A 130 5.18 -10.73 14.66
C PHE A 130 6.45 -10.16 15.29
N GLU A 131 6.90 -10.65 16.44
CA GLU A 131 8.12 -10.21 17.10
C GLU A 131 9.38 -11.05 16.76
N GLU A 132 9.26 -12.00 15.84
CA GLU A 132 10.43 -12.73 15.33
C GLU A 132 10.94 -12.18 13.99
#